data_2dac283874335f6b98e06843f36e5c2f
#
_entry.id   2dac283874335f6b98e06843f36e5c2f
#
_cell.length_a   1.000
_cell.length_b   1.000
_cell.length_c   1.000
_cell.angle_alpha   90.00
_cell.angle_beta   90.00
_cell.angle_gamma   90.00
#
_symmetry.space_group_name_H-M   'P 1'
#
loop_
_entity.id
_entity.type
_entity.pdbx_description
1 polymer ?
#
loop_
_entity_poly.entity_id
_entity_poly.type
_entity_poly.pdbx_seq_one_letter_code
_entity_poly.pdbx_strand_id
1 'polypeptide(L)'
;MRTLHVVMPVYNEPATLAEAVGRVLAAPVPAGWHVRATLVDDGSDAATKAAIADIGARLGVATLAHPKNRGKGAAIRTGFAHVLATAAEDDAILIQDADLEYDPADYPALLAPLVAGEADLVLGNRWATPPKGLKRLAHRLANGFLTLASNLTTGLAVHDMECCHKLFTVPAMRRVIGDLDEERFGIEPQIVAAAARHGLRVREAPVSYAPRGFDEGKKIRMKDGVRVFVVLWRERRKTRRMARAVHSPA
;
A
#
# COMPACT_ATOMS: atom_id res chain seq x y z
N MET A 1 -8.17 -15.35 17.13
CA MET A 1 -7.08 -14.36 17.18
C MET A 1 -6.90 -13.86 15.76
N ARG A 2 -7.01 -12.55 15.52
CA ARG A 2 -6.96 -11.93 14.18
C ARG A 2 -5.52 -11.68 13.74
N THR A 3 -5.28 -11.72 12.44
CA THR A 3 -3.96 -11.45 11.88
C THR A 3 -3.96 -10.15 11.12
N LEU A 4 -2.96 -9.29 11.39
CA LEU A 4 -2.56 -8.23 10.49
C LEU A 4 -1.48 -8.78 9.57
N HIS A 5 -1.85 -9.07 8.33
CA HIS A 5 -0.92 -9.48 7.28
C HIS A 5 -0.25 -8.26 6.66
N VAL A 6 1.05 -8.13 6.82
CA VAL A 6 1.83 -7.02 6.27
C VAL A 6 2.57 -7.48 5.02
N VAL A 7 2.15 -6.96 3.87
CA VAL A 7 2.81 -7.22 2.57
C VAL A 7 3.91 -6.18 2.34
N MET A 8 5.14 -6.64 2.23
CA MET A 8 6.33 -5.81 2.07
C MET A 8 6.97 -6.07 0.69
N PRO A 9 6.76 -5.19 -0.31
CA PRO A 9 7.51 -5.24 -1.56
C PRO A 9 8.98 -4.84 -1.31
N VAL A 10 9.92 -5.64 -1.79
CA VAL A 10 11.35 -5.43 -1.60
C VAL A 10 12.06 -5.36 -2.95
N TYR A 11 12.86 -4.30 -3.16
CA TYR A 11 13.72 -4.19 -4.33
C TYR A 11 14.99 -3.41 -3.99
N ASN A 12 16.14 -4.08 -3.93
CA ASN A 12 17.44 -3.49 -3.63
C ASN A 12 17.44 -2.64 -2.34
N GLU A 13 17.08 -3.27 -1.20
CA GLU A 13 17.03 -2.64 0.13
C GLU A 13 17.84 -3.43 1.18
N PRO A 14 19.12 -3.80 0.91
CA PRO A 14 19.87 -4.67 1.83
C PRO A 14 20.15 -3.99 3.18
N ALA A 15 20.27 -2.66 3.21
CA ALA A 15 20.63 -1.91 4.41
C ALA A 15 19.48 -1.72 5.40
N THR A 16 18.24 -1.62 4.90
CA THR A 16 17.06 -1.26 5.72
C THR A 16 16.17 -2.45 6.05
N LEU A 17 16.24 -3.51 5.24
CA LEU A 17 15.28 -4.62 5.27
C LEU A 17 15.18 -5.30 6.64
N ALA A 18 16.31 -5.64 7.25
CA ALA A 18 16.31 -6.36 8.52
C ALA A 18 15.67 -5.55 9.65
N GLU A 19 15.97 -4.24 9.70
CA GLU A 19 15.38 -3.32 10.66
C GLU A 19 13.89 -3.12 10.38
N ALA A 20 13.49 -2.93 9.10
CA ALA A 20 12.10 -2.75 8.72
C ALA A 20 11.25 -3.96 9.12
N VAL A 21 11.72 -5.18 8.83
CA VAL A 21 11.01 -6.41 9.23
C VAL A 21 10.95 -6.55 10.74
N GLY A 22 12.05 -6.28 11.46
CA GLY A 22 12.08 -6.31 12.91
C GLY A 22 11.05 -5.34 13.53
N ARG A 23 10.96 -4.11 13.03
CA ARG A 23 9.97 -3.12 13.49
C ARG A 23 8.53 -3.56 13.17
N VAL A 24 8.29 -4.13 11.99
CA VAL A 24 6.97 -4.66 11.60
C VAL A 24 6.51 -5.78 12.54
N LEU A 25 7.38 -6.75 12.81
CA LEU A 25 7.02 -7.89 13.69
C LEU A 25 6.83 -7.48 15.15
N ALA A 26 7.51 -6.43 15.60
CA ALA A 26 7.39 -5.86 16.93
C ALA A 26 6.31 -4.74 17.02
N ALA A 27 5.59 -4.48 15.93
CA ALA A 27 4.62 -3.39 15.90
C ALA A 27 3.50 -3.57 16.93
N PRO A 28 3.09 -2.48 17.61
CA PRO A 28 1.94 -2.54 18.49
C PRO A 28 0.67 -2.81 17.68
N VAL A 29 -0.17 -3.72 18.18
CA VAL A 29 -1.50 -4.00 17.62
C VAL A 29 -2.51 -4.15 18.75
N PRO A 30 -3.82 -3.95 18.51
CA PRO A 30 -4.86 -4.14 19.54
C PRO A 30 -4.86 -5.55 20.11
N ALA A 31 -5.39 -5.69 21.33
CA ALA A 31 -5.55 -7.01 21.96
C ALA A 31 -6.33 -7.98 21.07
N GLY A 32 -5.86 -9.22 20.97
CA GLY A 32 -6.44 -10.24 20.08
C GLY A 32 -5.94 -10.21 18.64
N TRP A 33 -5.03 -9.27 18.31
CA TRP A 33 -4.34 -9.23 17.02
C TRP A 33 -2.89 -9.70 17.14
N HIS A 34 -2.34 -10.19 16.04
CA HIS A 34 -0.90 -10.43 15.87
C HIS A 34 -0.47 -10.05 14.45
N VAL A 35 0.82 -9.79 14.25
CA VAL A 35 1.39 -9.38 12.97
C VAL A 35 2.05 -10.57 12.28
N ARG A 36 1.82 -10.70 10.97
CA ARG A 36 2.58 -11.59 10.08
C ARG A 36 3.08 -10.79 8.88
N ALA A 37 4.37 -10.90 8.58
CA ALA A 37 4.97 -10.26 7.41
C ALA A 37 5.11 -11.25 6.26
N THR A 38 4.91 -10.73 5.03
CA THR A 38 5.20 -11.43 3.77
C THR A 38 6.10 -10.54 2.94
N LEU A 39 7.34 -10.98 2.69
CA LEU A 39 8.29 -10.29 1.84
C LEU A 39 8.12 -10.73 0.39
N VAL A 40 8.08 -9.78 -0.54
CA VAL A 40 8.05 -10.07 -1.98
C VAL A 40 9.27 -9.43 -2.64
N ASP A 41 10.28 -10.24 -2.94
CA ASP A 41 11.46 -9.82 -3.69
C ASP A 41 11.09 -9.54 -5.15
N ASP A 42 11.17 -8.30 -5.57
CA ASP A 42 10.90 -7.91 -6.95
C ASP A 42 12.16 -7.99 -7.85
N GLY A 43 12.87 -9.10 -7.77
CA GLY A 43 14.06 -9.36 -8.59
C GLY A 43 15.26 -8.50 -8.18
N SER A 44 15.55 -8.44 -6.89
CA SER A 44 16.65 -7.67 -6.30
C SER A 44 18.04 -8.23 -6.65
N ASP A 45 19.05 -7.48 -6.24
CA ASP A 45 20.47 -7.89 -6.27
C ASP A 45 20.80 -9.03 -5.29
N ALA A 46 22.01 -9.56 -5.40
CA ALA A 46 22.45 -10.69 -4.59
C ALA A 46 22.49 -10.36 -3.08
N ALA A 47 22.84 -9.13 -2.72
CA ALA A 47 22.92 -8.71 -1.32
C ALA A 47 21.53 -8.69 -0.66
N THR A 48 20.53 -8.12 -1.35
CA THR A 48 19.14 -8.09 -0.87
C THR A 48 18.53 -9.50 -0.81
N LYS A 49 18.81 -10.35 -1.81
CA LYS A 49 18.36 -11.76 -1.79
C LYS A 49 18.91 -12.54 -0.61
N ALA A 50 20.21 -12.36 -0.31
CA ALA A 50 20.82 -12.98 0.85
C ALA A 50 20.18 -12.51 2.16
N ALA A 51 19.91 -11.21 2.29
CA ALA A 51 19.20 -10.64 3.45
C ALA A 51 17.77 -11.21 3.59
N ILE A 52 17.01 -11.33 2.51
CA ILE A 52 15.67 -11.93 2.52
C ILE A 52 15.72 -13.39 2.98
N ALA A 53 16.67 -14.17 2.45
CA ALA A 53 16.82 -15.58 2.81
C ALA A 53 17.16 -15.76 4.30
N ASP A 54 18.09 -14.95 4.82
CA ASP A 54 18.46 -14.95 6.23
C ASP A 54 17.29 -14.58 7.14
N ILE A 55 16.56 -13.51 6.81
CA ILE A 55 15.38 -13.06 7.56
C ILE A 55 14.29 -14.13 7.54
N GLY A 56 13.99 -14.72 6.38
CA GLY A 56 13.00 -15.79 6.25
C GLY A 56 13.32 -16.98 7.12
N ALA A 57 14.59 -17.42 7.13
CA ALA A 57 15.04 -18.55 7.93
C ALA A 57 15.00 -18.28 9.44
N ARG A 58 15.44 -17.08 9.87
CA ARG A 58 15.53 -16.74 11.31
C ARG A 58 14.19 -16.37 11.93
N LEU A 59 13.33 -15.68 11.19
CA LEU A 59 12.09 -15.09 11.74
C LEU A 59 10.83 -15.83 11.27
N GLY A 60 10.95 -16.86 10.44
CA GLY A 60 9.81 -17.60 9.90
C GLY A 60 8.87 -16.74 9.03
N VAL A 61 9.41 -15.68 8.41
CA VAL A 61 8.65 -14.77 7.56
C VAL A 61 8.47 -15.40 6.18
N ALA A 62 7.25 -15.34 5.64
CA ALA A 62 6.98 -15.80 4.29
C ALA A 62 7.75 -14.97 3.26
N THR A 63 8.41 -15.63 2.31
CA THR A 63 9.19 -14.99 1.26
C THR A 63 8.75 -15.47 -0.12
N LEU A 64 8.51 -14.52 -1.02
CA LEU A 64 8.17 -14.75 -2.43
C LEU A 64 9.18 -14.01 -3.30
N ALA A 65 9.42 -14.47 -4.53
CA ALA A 65 10.39 -13.83 -5.42
C ALA A 65 9.91 -13.80 -6.87
N HIS A 66 10.17 -12.66 -7.52
CA HIS A 66 10.08 -12.54 -8.96
C HIS A 66 11.44 -12.85 -9.61
N PRO A 67 11.48 -13.50 -10.78
CA PRO A 67 12.75 -13.79 -11.47
C PRO A 67 13.47 -12.52 -11.96
N LYS A 68 12.72 -11.42 -12.14
CA LYS A 68 13.21 -10.08 -12.53
C LYS A 68 12.31 -8.99 -11.98
N ASN A 69 12.82 -7.74 -11.95
CA ASN A 69 12.01 -6.60 -11.53
C ASN A 69 10.77 -6.42 -12.43
N ARG A 70 9.61 -6.44 -11.82
CA ARG A 70 8.31 -6.19 -12.44
C ARG A 70 7.69 -4.88 -11.96
N GLY A 71 8.12 -4.37 -10.82
CA GLY A 71 7.69 -3.13 -10.20
C GLY A 71 6.86 -3.34 -8.93
N LYS A 72 6.79 -2.29 -8.12
CA LYS A 72 6.13 -2.28 -6.79
C LYS A 72 4.71 -2.85 -6.84
N GLY A 73 3.91 -2.45 -7.83
CA GLY A 73 2.54 -2.92 -7.97
C GLY A 73 2.45 -4.43 -8.22
N ALA A 74 3.34 -4.98 -9.04
CA ALA A 74 3.40 -6.42 -9.27
C ALA A 74 3.75 -7.17 -7.97
N ALA A 75 4.72 -6.68 -7.21
CA ALA A 75 5.10 -7.28 -5.94
C ALA A 75 3.96 -7.23 -4.90
N ILE A 76 3.29 -6.08 -4.76
CA ILE A 76 2.12 -5.93 -3.89
C ILE A 76 1.02 -6.94 -4.27
N ARG A 77 0.68 -7.05 -5.54
CA ARG A 77 -0.35 -7.99 -6.03
C ARG A 77 0.03 -9.44 -5.77
N THR A 78 1.29 -9.80 -5.94
CA THR A 78 1.79 -11.14 -5.60
C THR A 78 1.64 -11.43 -4.10
N GLY A 79 2.00 -10.47 -3.24
CA GLY A 79 1.80 -10.59 -1.80
C GLY A 79 0.34 -10.69 -1.40
N PHE A 80 -0.54 -9.88 -1.99
CA PHE A 80 -1.99 -9.96 -1.75
C PHE A 80 -2.57 -11.32 -2.13
N ALA A 81 -2.21 -11.85 -3.31
CA ALA A 81 -2.69 -13.17 -3.75
C ALA A 81 -2.23 -14.28 -2.78
N HIS A 82 -0.98 -14.21 -2.31
CA HIS A 82 -0.45 -15.16 -1.33
C HIS A 82 -1.22 -15.10 0.00
N VAL A 83 -1.41 -13.91 0.55
CA VAL A 83 -2.13 -13.71 1.80
C VAL A 83 -3.59 -14.18 1.69
N LEU A 84 -4.29 -13.80 0.62
CA LEU A 84 -5.69 -14.14 0.40
C LEU A 84 -5.95 -15.65 0.24
N ALA A 85 -4.92 -16.44 -0.06
CA ALA A 85 -5.05 -17.91 -0.13
C ALA A 85 -5.30 -18.55 1.23
N THR A 86 -4.91 -17.90 2.34
CA THR A 86 -4.98 -18.47 3.70
C THR A 86 -5.60 -17.55 4.75
N ALA A 87 -5.79 -16.25 4.43
CA ALA A 87 -6.32 -15.27 5.36
C ALA A 87 -7.79 -15.57 5.74
N ALA A 88 -8.11 -15.43 7.02
CA ALA A 88 -9.47 -15.48 7.53
C ALA A 88 -10.25 -14.19 7.19
N GLU A 89 -11.57 -14.26 7.19
CA GLU A 89 -12.44 -13.13 6.83
C GLU A 89 -12.35 -11.95 7.81
N ASP A 90 -11.96 -12.20 9.06
CA ASP A 90 -11.78 -11.18 10.11
C ASP A 90 -10.33 -10.66 10.24
N ASP A 91 -9.43 -11.14 9.38
CA ASP A 91 -8.07 -10.64 9.25
C ASP A 91 -8.02 -9.28 8.46
N ALA A 92 -6.86 -8.65 8.49
CA ALA A 92 -6.58 -7.43 7.75
C ALA A 92 -5.27 -7.52 6.97
N ILE A 93 -5.15 -6.73 5.89
CA ILE A 93 -3.98 -6.72 5.01
C ILE A 93 -3.46 -5.29 4.87
N LEU A 94 -2.19 -5.07 5.19
CA LEU A 94 -1.51 -3.78 5.11
C LEU A 94 -0.35 -3.84 4.12
N ILE A 95 -0.13 -2.76 3.36
CA ILE A 95 1.08 -2.53 2.59
C ILE A 95 2.08 -1.75 3.44
N GLN A 96 3.33 -2.21 3.50
CA GLN A 96 4.44 -1.55 4.18
C GLN A 96 5.69 -1.57 3.30
N ASP A 97 6.27 -0.41 3.00
CA ASP A 97 7.56 -0.34 2.30
C ASP A 97 8.72 -0.78 3.24
N ALA A 98 9.77 -1.35 2.65
CA ALA A 98 10.94 -1.87 3.39
C ALA A 98 12.03 -0.80 3.62
N ASP A 99 11.72 0.47 3.40
CA ASP A 99 12.67 1.58 3.32
C ASP A 99 12.75 2.46 4.55
N LEU A 100 12.05 2.10 5.63
CA LEU A 100 11.96 2.84 6.91
C LEU A 100 11.34 4.24 6.80
N GLU A 101 10.72 4.61 5.68
CA GLU A 101 10.03 5.91 5.58
C GLU A 101 8.75 5.98 6.43
N TYR A 102 8.13 4.81 6.72
CA TYR A 102 6.92 4.68 7.54
C TYR A 102 7.20 3.93 8.83
N ASP A 103 6.55 4.35 9.93
CA ASP A 103 6.74 3.75 11.24
C ASP A 103 5.59 2.75 11.55
N PRO A 104 5.90 1.46 11.82
CA PRO A 104 4.91 0.49 12.29
C PRO A 104 4.25 0.83 13.63
N ALA A 105 4.78 1.77 14.41
CA ALA A 105 4.12 2.31 15.59
C ALA A 105 2.74 2.96 15.29
N ASP A 106 2.47 3.32 14.03
CA ASP A 106 1.19 3.88 13.58
C ASP A 106 0.11 2.82 13.32
N TYR A 107 0.41 1.52 13.38
CA TYR A 107 -0.57 0.46 13.10
C TYR A 107 -1.83 0.51 13.96
N PRO A 108 -1.78 0.86 15.26
CA PRO A 108 -3.01 1.03 16.04
C PRO A 108 -3.95 2.10 15.48
N ALA A 109 -3.41 3.23 15.01
CA ALA A 109 -4.20 4.30 14.41
C ALA A 109 -4.84 3.86 13.07
N LEU A 110 -4.10 3.09 12.26
CA LEU A 110 -4.63 2.52 11.02
C LEU A 110 -5.72 1.46 11.28
N LEU A 111 -5.52 0.61 12.30
CA LEU A 111 -6.48 -0.46 12.64
C LEU A 111 -7.77 0.08 13.30
N ALA A 112 -7.73 1.21 13.99
CA ALA A 112 -8.85 1.72 14.77
C ALA A 112 -10.15 1.85 13.96
N PRO A 113 -10.20 2.52 12.78
CA PRO A 113 -11.43 2.64 11.99
C PRO A 113 -11.94 1.27 11.46
N LEU A 114 -11.01 0.36 11.17
CA LEU A 114 -11.34 -0.99 10.70
C LEU A 114 -11.94 -1.84 11.81
N VAL A 115 -11.34 -1.81 13.01
CA VAL A 115 -11.83 -2.54 14.20
C VAL A 115 -13.19 -2.00 14.65
N ALA A 116 -13.42 -0.69 14.53
CA ALA A 116 -14.71 -0.06 14.80
C ALA A 116 -15.79 -0.39 13.75
N GLY A 117 -15.44 -1.09 12.66
CA GLY A 117 -16.38 -1.39 11.57
C GLY A 117 -16.79 -0.17 10.74
N GLU A 118 -16.00 0.90 10.79
CA GLU A 118 -16.26 2.16 10.07
C GLU A 118 -15.62 2.23 8.68
N ALA A 119 -14.67 1.34 8.40
CA ALA A 119 -13.90 1.31 7.17
C ALA A 119 -13.71 -0.10 6.62
N ASP A 120 -13.67 -0.20 5.30
CA ASP A 120 -13.24 -1.36 4.53
C ASP A 120 -11.79 -1.18 4.03
N LEU A 121 -11.39 0.08 3.85
CA LEU A 121 -10.04 0.52 3.51
C LEU A 121 -9.65 1.73 4.36
N VAL A 122 -8.48 1.68 5.00
CA VAL A 122 -7.88 2.82 5.71
C VAL A 122 -6.60 3.23 5.00
N LEU A 123 -6.52 4.50 4.61
CA LEU A 123 -5.33 5.11 4.01
C LEU A 123 -4.53 5.83 5.11
N GLY A 124 -3.22 5.70 5.09
CA GLY A 124 -2.37 6.57 5.88
C GLY A 124 -2.40 8.00 5.33
N ASN A 125 -2.38 8.99 6.21
CA ASN A 125 -2.30 10.40 5.84
C ASN A 125 -1.04 11.03 6.44
N ARG A 126 0.00 11.22 5.61
CA ARG A 126 1.28 11.84 5.97
C ARG A 126 1.16 13.35 6.26
N TRP A 127 0.06 13.94 5.84
CA TRP A 127 -0.20 15.39 5.88
C TRP A 127 -1.15 15.80 6.99
N ALA A 128 -1.59 14.88 7.82
CA ALA A 128 -2.37 15.16 9.03
C ALA A 128 -1.61 16.09 9.99
N THR A 129 -0.26 15.99 10.00
CA THR A 129 0.62 16.96 10.68
C THR A 129 1.22 17.91 9.64
N PRO A 130 1.21 19.25 9.90
CA PRO A 130 1.78 20.23 8.98
C PRO A 130 3.26 19.94 8.66
N PRO A 131 3.67 20.04 7.38
CA PRO A 131 5.04 19.78 6.97
C PRO A 131 5.98 20.87 7.49
N LYS A 132 7.18 20.48 7.93
CA LYS A 132 8.26 21.39 8.30
C LYS A 132 9.24 21.52 7.12
N GLY A 133 9.51 22.77 6.69
CA GLY A 133 10.48 23.11 5.65
C GLY A 133 9.93 23.11 4.20
N LEU A 134 10.56 23.90 3.35
CA LEU A 134 10.14 24.19 1.97
C LEU A 134 10.07 22.95 1.07
N LYS A 135 11.04 22.03 1.18
CA LYS A 135 11.04 20.79 0.37
C LYS A 135 9.82 19.93 0.67
N ARG A 136 9.44 19.83 1.95
CA ARG A 136 8.28 19.04 2.38
C ARG A 136 6.95 19.71 2.00
N LEU A 137 6.92 21.05 2.01
CA LEU A 137 5.77 21.81 1.51
C LEU A 137 5.57 21.60 0.01
N ALA A 138 6.63 21.69 -0.80
CA ALA A 138 6.56 21.42 -2.24
C ALA A 138 6.08 19.99 -2.53
N HIS A 139 6.56 18.99 -1.78
CA HIS A 139 6.09 17.62 -1.89
C HIS A 139 4.60 17.50 -1.53
N ARG A 140 4.15 18.16 -0.45
CA ARG A 140 2.73 18.21 -0.09
C ARG A 140 1.85 18.81 -1.19
N LEU A 141 2.29 19.91 -1.82
CA LEU A 141 1.56 20.55 -2.90
C LEU A 141 1.45 19.63 -4.13
N ALA A 142 2.56 19.00 -4.53
CA ALA A 142 2.56 18.04 -5.63
C ALA A 142 1.64 16.84 -5.35
N ASN A 143 1.74 16.25 -4.16
CA ASN A 143 0.85 15.17 -3.74
C ASN A 143 -0.62 15.63 -3.68
N GLY A 144 -0.88 16.83 -3.15
CA GLY A 144 -2.22 17.40 -3.09
C GLY A 144 -2.87 17.56 -4.46
N PHE A 145 -2.08 17.96 -5.48
CA PHE A 145 -2.56 18.05 -6.85
C PHE A 145 -2.93 16.67 -7.44
N LEU A 146 -2.10 15.65 -7.22
CA LEU A 146 -2.40 14.27 -7.65
C LEU A 146 -3.63 13.71 -6.90
N THR A 147 -3.72 13.98 -5.60
CA THR A 147 -4.86 13.57 -4.78
C THR A 147 -6.15 14.24 -5.21
N LEU A 148 -6.11 15.55 -5.53
CA LEU A 148 -7.27 16.27 -6.07
C LEU A 148 -7.75 15.64 -7.40
N ALA A 149 -6.83 15.33 -8.31
CA ALA A 149 -7.17 14.65 -9.56
C ALA A 149 -7.82 13.26 -9.30
N SER A 150 -7.30 12.52 -8.31
CA SER A 150 -7.90 11.26 -7.86
C SER A 150 -9.32 11.48 -7.31
N ASN A 151 -9.53 12.44 -6.42
CA ASN A 151 -10.82 12.74 -5.83
C ASN A 151 -11.87 13.12 -6.89
N LEU A 152 -11.50 13.97 -7.86
CA LEU A 152 -12.36 14.32 -9.00
C LEU A 152 -12.72 13.13 -9.90
N THR A 153 -11.87 12.11 -9.91
CA THR A 153 -12.08 10.91 -10.73
C THR A 153 -12.91 9.85 -10.01
N THR A 154 -12.70 9.72 -8.70
CA THR A 154 -13.27 8.66 -7.86
C THR A 154 -14.51 9.09 -7.09
N GLY A 155 -14.70 10.39 -6.87
CA GLY A 155 -15.73 10.93 -5.97
C GLY A 155 -15.41 10.78 -4.49
N LEU A 156 -14.21 10.31 -4.14
CA LEU A 156 -13.75 10.25 -2.75
C LEU A 156 -13.23 11.63 -2.30
N ALA A 157 -13.13 11.82 -0.98
CA ALA A 157 -12.59 13.02 -0.34
C ALA A 157 -11.40 12.64 0.56
N VAL A 158 -10.33 12.11 -0.04
CA VAL A 158 -9.10 11.73 0.66
C VAL A 158 -8.05 12.84 0.57
N HIS A 159 -7.09 12.87 1.49
CA HIS A 159 -6.06 13.90 1.58
C HIS A 159 -4.68 13.42 1.13
N ASP A 160 -4.42 12.09 1.15
CA ASP A 160 -3.13 11.52 0.79
C ASP A 160 -3.28 10.21 0.01
N MET A 161 -3.61 10.30 -1.29
CA MET A 161 -3.80 9.15 -2.17
C MET A 161 -2.50 8.34 -2.36
N GLU A 162 -1.33 9.00 -2.36
CA GLU A 162 -0.03 8.40 -2.64
C GLU A 162 0.63 7.73 -1.41
N CYS A 163 0.00 7.77 -0.23
CA CYS A 163 0.54 7.10 0.95
C CYS A 163 0.63 5.58 0.71
N CYS A 164 1.79 4.99 1.03
CA CYS A 164 1.99 3.54 0.92
C CYS A 164 1.07 2.77 1.87
N HIS A 165 0.91 3.24 3.11
CA HIS A 165 0.05 2.57 4.08
C HIS A 165 -1.40 2.53 3.60
N LYS A 166 -1.83 1.36 3.15
CA LYS A 166 -3.20 1.02 2.77
C LYS A 166 -3.59 -0.27 3.46
N LEU A 167 -4.51 -0.16 4.41
CA LEU A 167 -5.01 -1.24 5.24
C LEU A 167 -6.41 -1.64 4.80
N PHE A 168 -6.57 -2.90 4.44
CA PHE A 168 -7.85 -3.48 4.01
C PHE A 168 -8.38 -4.50 4.98
N THR A 169 -9.70 -4.63 5.05
CA THR A 169 -10.31 -5.90 5.48
C THR A 169 -10.08 -6.97 4.41
N VAL A 170 -9.98 -8.24 4.80
CA VAL A 170 -9.86 -9.35 3.82
C VAL A 170 -11.04 -9.37 2.84
N PRO A 171 -12.31 -9.24 3.26
CA PRO A 171 -13.44 -9.17 2.33
C PRO A 171 -13.33 -8.03 1.31
N ALA A 172 -12.87 -6.84 1.74
CA ALA A 172 -12.67 -5.72 0.84
C ALA A 172 -11.59 -5.98 -0.20
N MET A 173 -10.46 -6.57 0.22
CA MET A 173 -9.37 -6.93 -0.70
C MET A 173 -9.82 -7.98 -1.72
N ARG A 174 -10.58 -9.00 -1.30
CA ARG A 174 -11.15 -10.00 -2.24
C ARG A 174 -12.00 -9.37 -3.34
N ARG A 175 -12.72 -8.29 -3.03
CA ARG A 175 -13.56 -7.56 -4.01
C ARG A 175 -12.73 -6.79 -5.05
N VAL A 176 -11.57 -6.26 -4.65
CA VAL A 176 -10.80 -5.34 -5.52
C VAL A 176 -9.61 -5.99 -6.20
N ILE A 177 -9.08 -7.11 -5.70
CA ILE A 177 -7.83 -7.71 -6.19
C ILE A 177 -7.87 -8.04 -7.69
N GLY A 178 -9.01 -8.48 -8.22
CA GLY A 178 -9.19 -8.80 -9.64
C GLY A 178 -9.09 -7.59 -10.57
N ASP A 179 -9.27 -6.39 -10.05
CA ASP A 179 -9.20 -5.13 -10.79
C ASP A 179 -7.80 -4.50 -10.81
N LEU A 180 -6.91 -4.98 -9.94
CA LEU A 180 -5.55 -4.45 -9.82
C LEU A 180 -4.65 -5.10 -10.88
N ASP A 181 -4.21 -4.30 -11.86
CA ASP A 181 -3.36 -4.73 -12.98
C ASP A 181 -2.08 -3.88 -13.13
N GLU A 182 -1.95 -2.81 -12.34
CA GLU A 182 -0.79 -1.94 -12.39
C GLU A 182 0.45 -2.63 -11.83
N GLU A 183 1.58 -2.52 -12.53
CA GLU A 183 2.81 -3.19 -12.14
C GLU A 183 3.78 -2.28 -11.35
N ARG A 184 3.71 -0.95 -11.56
CA ARG A 184 4.67 0.01 -10.99
C ARG A 184 4.00 0.92 -9.95
N PHE A 185 4.51 2.14 -9.79
CA PHE A 185 4.02 3.15 -8.82
C PHE A 185 2.60 3.67 -9.10
N GLY A 186 1.98 3.33 -10.21
CA GLY A 186 0.57 3.59 -10.44
C GLY A 186 -0.39 2.72 -9.62
N ILE A 187 0.12 1.79 -8.82
CA ILE A 187 -0.70 0.90 -7.97
C ILE A 187 -1.44 1.71 -6.89
N GLU A 188 -0.84 2.78 -6.34
CA GLU A 188 -1.45 3.59 -5.29
C GLU A 188 -2.76 4.25 -5.78
N PRO A 189 -2.78 5.04 -6.88
CA PRO A 189 -4.02 5.58 -7.43
C PRO A 189 -4.98 4.50 -7.93
N GLN A 190 -4.47 3.36 -8.42
CA GLN A 190 -5.32 2.27 -8.87
C GLN A 190 -6.11 1.65 -7.72
N ILE A 191 -5.47 1.41 -6.58
CA ILE A 191 -6.13 0.90 -5.37
C ILE A 191 -7.28 1.83 -4.94
N VAL A 192 -7.01 3.14 -4.87
CA VAL A 192 -8.03 4.13 -4.47
C VAL A 192 -9.20 4.16 -5.45
N ALA A 193 -8.91 4.11 -6.76
CA ALA A 193 -9.94 4.06 -7.79
C ALA A 193 -10.76 2.76 -7.76
N ALA A 194 -10.12 1.61 -7.52
CA ALA A 194 -10.81 0.34 -7.35
C ALA A 194 -11.70 0.34 -6.10
N ALA A 195 -11.22 0.87 -4.98
CA ALA A 195 -12.00 1.02 -3.75
C ALA A 195 -13.28 1.84 -4.00
N ALA A 196 -13.16 2.99 -4.67
CA ALA A 196 -14.28 3.83 -5.04
C ALA A 196 -15.29 3.09 -5.94
N ARG A 197 -14.78 2.40 -6.98
CA ARG A 197 -15.62 1.64 -7.92
C ARG A 197 -16.43 0.54 -7.25
N HIS A 198 -15.84 -0.11 -6.25
CA HIS A 198 -16.51 -1.15 -5.45
C HIS A 198 -17.33 -0.60 -4.27
N GLY A 199 -17.43 0.72 -4.11
CA GLY A 199 -18.19 1.36 -3.03
C GLY A 199 -17.65 1.00 -1.65
N LEU A 200 -16.32 0.86 -1.49
CA LEU A 200 -15.72 0.60 -0.18
C LEU A 200 -15.82 1.85 0.71
N ARG A 201 -16.04 1.63 2.00
CA ARG A 201 -15.96 2.69 3.00
C ARG A 201 -14.49 3.01 3.25
N VAL A 202 -14.05 4.19 2.77
CA VAL A 202 -12.66 4.66 2.90
C VAL A 202 -12.56 5.63 4.07
N ARG A 203 -11.54 5.47 4.92
CA ARG A 203 -11.15 6.39 5.99
C ARG A 203 -9.67 6.69 5.88
N GLU A 204 -9.22 7.74 6.56
CA GLU A 204 -7.80 8.08 6.69
C GLU A 204 -7.39 8.06 8.16
N ALA A 205 -6.14 7.67 8.42
CA ALA A 205 -5.52 7.75 9.72
C ALA A 205 -4.18 8.49 9.62
N PRO A 206 -3.82 9.33 10.62
CA PRO A 206 -2.53 9.99 10.62
C PRO A 206 -1.39 8.96 10.68
N VAL A 207 -0.33 9.20 9.90
CA VAL A 207 0.87 8.37 9.93
C VAL A 207 2.13 9.22 9.94
N SER A 208 3.14 8.71 10.62
CA SER A 208 4.48 9.27 10.66
C SER A 208 5.17 9.03 9.31
N TYR A 209 5.98 10.00 8.88
CA TYR A 209 6.67 9.91 7.60
C TYR A 209 8.06 10.56 7.67
N ALA A 210 9.10 9.76 7.46
CA ALA A 210 10.50 10.17 7.44
C ALA A 210 11.07 10.00 6.02
N PRO A 211 10.91 10.99 5.12
CA PRO A 211 11.31 10.85 3.72
C PRO A 211 12.81 10.70 3.58
N ARG A 212 13.28 9.72 2.79
CA ARG A 212 14.68 9.56 2.38
C ARG A 212 15.08 10.61 1.34
N GLY A 213 16.36 11.01 1.37
CA GLY A 213 16.97 11.81 0.32
C GLY A 213 17.19 11.02 -0.97
N PHE A 214 17.51 11.72 -2.07
CA PHE A 214 17.89 11.07 -3.33
C PHE A 214 19.18 10.25 -3.18
N ASP A 215 20.09 10.72 -2.33
CA ASP A 215 21.36 10.05 -2.01
C ASP A 215 21.15 8.77 -1.19
N GLU A 216 19.98 8.60 -0.59
CA GLU A 216 19.59 7.46 0.22
C GLU A 216 18.73 6.44 -0.56
N GLY A 217 18.72 6.49 -1.90
CA GLY A 217 18.11 5.48 -2.76
C GLY A 217 16.63 5.72 -3.11
N LYS A 218 16.12 6.96 -3.05
CA LYS A 218 14.75 7.28 -3.48
C LYS A 218 14.51 6.88 -4.94
N LYS A 219 13.55 5.99 -5.18
CA LYS A 219 13.30 5.34 -6.48
C LYS A 219 12.26 6.06 -7.35
N ILE A 220 11.41 6.91 -6.77
CA ILE A 220 10.34 7.63 -7.47
C ILE A 220 10.92 8.75 -8.32
N ARG A 221 10.49 8.85 -9.59
CA ARG A 221 10.92 9.86 -10.57
C ARG A 221 9.74 10.67 -11.07
N MET A 222 9.99 11.85 -11.68
CA MET A 222 8.92 12.72 -12.26
C MET A 222 8.00 11.99 -13.25
N LYS A 223 8.50 11.03 -14.02
CA LYS A 223 7.69 10.21 -14.93
C LYS A 223 6.61 9.37 -14.22
N ASP A 224 6.82 9.04 -12.94
CA ASP A 224 5.85 8.29 -12.16
C ASP A 224 4.62 9.15 -11.84
N GLY A 225 4.81 10.47 -11.65
CA GLY A 225 3.71 11.43 -11.54
C GLY A 225 2.81 11.49 -12.78
N VAL A 226 3.41 11.44 -13.98
CA VAL A 226 2.64 11.38 -15.24
C VAL A 226 1.84 10.07 -15.32
N ARG A 227 2.42 8.95 -14.85
CA ARG A 227 1.76 7.65 -14.82
C ARG A 227 0.46 7.68 -14.01
N VAL A 228 0.43 8.44 -12.91
CA VAL A 228 -0.78 8.62 -12.09
C VAL A 228 -1.97 9.08 -12.94
N PHE A 229 -1.80 10.11 -13.77
CA PHE A 229 -2.90 10.60 -14.63
C PHE A 229 -3.36 9.56 -15.65
N VAL A 230 -2.42 8.81 -16.24
CA VAL A 230 -2.76 7.71 -17.16
C VAL A 230 -3.59 6.64 -16.44
N VAL A 231 -3.20 6.28 -15.21
CA VAL A 231 -3.94 5.31 -14.40
C VAL A 231 -5.32 5.82 -14.06
N LEU A 232 -5.44 7.07 -13.53
CA LEU A 232 -6.72 7.67 -13.17
C LEU A 232 -7.68 7.75 -14.37
N TRP A 233 -7.17 8.11 -15.55
CA TRP A 233 -7.97 8.16 -16.76
C TRP A 233 -8.45 6.75 -17.19
N ARG A 234 -7.57 5.74 -17.11
CA ARG A 234 -7.90 4.34 -17.39
C ARG A 234 -8.97 3.84 -16.43
N GLU A 235 -8.81 4.08 -15.13
CA GLU A 235 -9.75 3.65 -14.09
C GLU A 235 -11.12 4.35 -14.23
N ARG A 236 -11.15 5.65 -14.57
CA ARG A 236 -12.40 6.36 -14.89
C ARG A 236 -13.15 5.72 -16.05
N ARG A 237 -12.44 5.22 -17.06
CA ARG A 237 -13.06 4.48 -18.18
C ARG A 237 -13.64 3.15 -17.73
N LYS A 238 -12.93 2.40 -16.86
CA LYS A 238 -13.44 1.16 -16.28
C LYS A 238 -14.75 1.42 -15.51
N THR A 239 -14.78 2.42 -14.63
CA THR A 239 -15.97 2.80 -13.86
C THR A 239 -17.16 3.15 -14.78
N ARG A 240 -16.95 3.96 -15.82
CA ARG A 240 -18.01 4.31 -16.78
C ARG A 240 -18.53 3.11 -17.56
N ARG A 241 -17.70 2.15 -17.91
CA ARG A 241 -18.11 0.92 -18.60
C ARG A 241 -18.98 0.05 -17.70
N MET A 242 -18.61 -0.12 -16.44
CA MET A 242 -19.40 -0.87 -15.47
C MET A 242 -20.78 -0.22 -15.25
N ALA A 243 -20.84 1.10 -15.07
CA ALA A 243 -22.11 1.82 -14.92
C ALA A 243 -23.03 1.64 -16.13
N ARG A 244 -22.49 1.64 -17.34
CA ARG A 244 -23.27 1.41 -18.56
C ARG A 244 -23.78 -0.04 -18.68
N ALA A 245 -22.97 -1.01 -18.27
CA ALA A 245 -23.35 -2.44 -18.31
C ALA A 245 -24.51 -2.75 -17.35
N VAL A 246 -24.58 -2.07 -16.21
CA VAL A 246 -25.67 -2.19 -15.23
C VAL A 246 -27.00 -1.57 -15.74
N HIS A 247 -26.93 -0.55 -16.62
CA HIS A 247 -28.10 0.17 -17.14
C HIS A 247 -28.49 -0.23 -18.55
N SER A 248 -27.87 -1.25 -19.15
CA SER A 248 -28.28 -1.77 -20.47
C SER A 248 -29.34 -2.86 -20.25
N PRO A 249 -30.62 -2.65 -20.64
CA PRO A 249 -31.62 -3.71 -20.58
C PRO A 249 -31.22 -4.82 -21.53
N ALA A 250 -31.42 -6.07 -21.10
CA ALA A 250 -31.27 -7.27 -21.92
C ALA A 250 -32.32 -7.31 -23.03
#